data_57713bf240935202029837a881f43da0
#
_entry.id   57713bf240935202029837a881f43da0
#
_cell.length_a   1.000
_cell.length_b   1.000
_cell.length_c   1.000
_cell.angle_alpha   90.00
_cell.angle_beta   90.00
_cell.angle_gamma   90.00
#
_symmetry.space_group_name_H-M   'P 1'
#
loop_
_entity.id
_entity.type
_entity.pdbx_description
1 polymer ?
#
loop_
_entity_poly.entity_id
_entity_poly.type
_entity_poly.pdbx_seq_one_letter_code
_entity_poly.pdbx_strand_id
1 'polypeptide(L)'
;ITVYGVATALARSPIQVSAMLKANWEIASHGYKWIEYKNFSKKKERNFIQKAIKLHTAATGSKPSGWYLGRCTENTVSLVSELGCFDYISDAYNDDLPYWIKSKKNSQLIIPYTLDANDMRFATTQGFNSWSQFYDYLKGTFDILYNEGKQGNPKMMSIGLHCRLAGRPGRMKAIQEFVKYVKNHK
;
A
#
# COMPACT_ATOMS: atom_id res chain seq x y z
N ILE A 1 -9.79 2.99 -3.03
CA ILE A 1 -8.36 2.94 -3.44
C ILE A 1 -7.54 3.63 -2.37
N THR A 2 -6.47 2.97 -1.91
CA THR A 2 -5.46 3.57 -1.02
C THR A 2 -4.22 3.93 -1.83
N VAL A 3 -3.77 5.18 -1.71
CA VAL A 3 -2.55 5.66 -2.34
C VAL A 3 -1.48 5.80 -1.27
N TYR A 4 -0.46 4.97 -1.29
CA TYR A 4 0.73 5.16 -0.46
C TYR A 4 1.58 6.30 -1.03
N GLY A 5 1.41 7.49 -0.46
CA GLY A 5 2.03 8.72 -0.93
C GLY A 5 3.34 9.04 -0.20
N VAL A 6 4.44 9.16 -0.95
CA VAL A 6 5.69 9.70 -0.41
C VAL A 6 5.51 11.18 -0.10
N ALA A 7 5.70 11.61 1.14
CA ALA A 7 5.36 12.98 1.57
C ALA A 7 6.00 14.08 0.71
N THR A 8 7.27 13.92 0.32
CA THR A 8 7.95 14.88 -0.57
C THR A 8 7.43 14.88 -2.00
N ALA A 9 6.81 13.77 -2.45
CA ALA A 9 6.17 13.71 -3.76
C ALA A 9 4.78 14.36 -3.72
N LEU A 10 3.98 14.08 -2.68
CA LEU A 10 2.68 14.72 -2.47
C LEU A 10 2.81 16.25 -2.44
N ALA A 11 3.78 16.78 -1.68
CA ALA A 11 4.01 18.21 -1.57
C ALA A 11 4.37 18.91 -2.90
N ARG A 12 4.92 18.15 -3.86
CA ARG A 12 5.27 18.66 -5.21
C ARG A 12 4.18 18.40 -6.25
N SER A 13 3.09 17.77 -5.87
CA SER A 13 2.04 17.32 -6.80
C SER A 13 0.64 17.74 -6.33
N PRO A 14 0.38 19.04 -6.10
CA PRO A 14 -0.89 19.50 -5.52
C PRO A 14 -2.10 19.19 -6.41
N ILE A 15 -1.94 19.20 -7.73
CA ILE A 15 -3.03 18.88 -8.67
C ILE A 15 -3.45 17.41 -8.51
N GLN A 16 -2.48 16.48 -8.42
CA GLN A 16 -2.75 15.06 -8.24
C GLN A 16 -3.36 14.79 -6.86
N VAL A 17 -2.84 15.43 -5.81
CA VAL A 17 -3.42 15.33 -4.46
C VAL A 17 -4.88 15.78 -4.47
N SER A 18 -5.19 16.94 -5.06
CA SER A 18 -6.56 17.43 -5.18
C SER A 18 -7.47 16.44 -5.93
N ALA A 19 -6.98 15.85 -7.01
CA ALA A 19 -7.75 14.87 -7.78
C ALA A 19 -8.05 13.60 -6.96
N MET A 20 -7.07 13.08 -6.21
CA MET A 20 -7.25 11.93 -5.34
C MET A 20 -8.26 12.21 -4.22
N LEU A 21 -8.17 13.38 -3.57
CA LEU A 21 -9.12 13.79 -2.52
C LEU A 21 -10.55 13.96 -3.08
N LYS A 22 -10.71 14.57 -4.26
CA LYS A 22 -12.00 14.70 -4.93
C LYS A 22 -12.62 13.34 -5.31
N ALA A 23 -11.79 12.34 -5.58
CA ALA A 23 -12.22 10.99 -5.87
C ALA A 23 -12.48 10.14 -4.60
N ASN A 24 -12.40 10.73 -3.40
CA ASN A 24 -12.49 10.04 -2.11
C ASN A 24 -11.50 8.87 -1.98
N TRP A 25 -10.30 9.03 -2.53
CA TRP A 25 -9.24 8.06 -2.32
C TRP A 25 -8.55 8.32 -0.99
N GLU A 26 -8.24 7.25 -0.28
CA GLU A 26 -7.35 7.34 0.87
C GLU A 26 -5.93 7.67 0.41
N ILE A 27 -5.30 8.66 1.06
CA ILE A 27 -3.87 8.93 0.88
C ILE A 27 -3.18 8.52 2.18
N ALA A 28 -2.59 7.32 2.19
CA ALA A 28 -1.78 6.80 3.28
C ALA A 28 -0.30 7.23 3.12
N SER A 29 0.47 7.12 4.18
CA SER A 29 1.88 7.53 4.16
C SER A 29 2.79 6.47 3.54
N HIS A 30 3.66 6.88 2.63
CA HIS A 30 4.80 6.10 2.14
C HIS A 30 6.14 6.69 2.63
N GLY A 31 6.15 7.19 3.87
CA GLY A 31 7.31 7.80 4.48
C GLY A 31 7.64 9.20 3.93
N TYR A 32 8.76 9.76 4.41
CA TYR A 32 9.19 11.12 4.06
C TYR A 32 9.78 11.20 2.65
N LYS A 33 10.70 10.27 2.34
CA LYS A 33 11.38 10.12 1.03
C LYS A 33 11.50 8.64 0.70
N TRP A 34 11.43 8.32 -0.59
CA TRP A 34 11.62 6.96 -1.07
C TRP A 34 13.13 6.64 -1.20
N ILE A 35 13.77 6.38 -0.08
CA ILE A 35 15.20 6.07 0.06
C ILE A 35 15.40 4.88 0.99
N GLU A 36 16.59 4.30 1.00
CA GLU A 36 16.94 3.21 1.89
C GLU A 36 17.12 3.70 3.35
N TYR A 37 16.44 3.05 4.30
CA TYR A 37 16.48 3.39 5.73
C TYR A 37 17.37 2.44 6.54
N LYS A 38 17.89 1.38 5.93
CA LYS A 38 18.64 0.30 6.58
C LYS A 38 19.68 0.78 7.60
N ASN A 39 20.37 1.87 7.29
CA ASN A 39 21.45 2.41 8.13
C ASN A 39 21.00 3.63 8.98
N PHE A 40 19.70 3.82 9.19
CA PHE A 40 19.23 4.91 10.03
C PHE A 40 19.31 4.52 11.49
N SER A 41 19.83 5.45 12.33
CA SER A 41 19.64 5.35 13.77
C SER A 41 18.14 5.51 14.11
N LYS A 42 17.70 4.89 15.19
CA LYS A 42 16.32 5.01 15.70
C LYS A 42 15.86 6.48 15.82
N LYS A 43 16.76 7.38 16.26
CA LYS A 43 16.50 8.83 16.35
C LYS A 43 16.29 9.46 14.99
N LYS A 44 17.12 9.12 14.00
CA LYS A 44 16.99 9.64 12.63
C LYS A 44 15.71 9.15 11.96
N GLU A 45 15.38 7.90 12.12
CA GLU A 45 14.17 7.31 11.57
C GLU A 45 12.92 7.94 12.19
N ARG A 46 12.85 8.07 13.52
CA ARG A 46 11.75 8.79 14.20
C ARG A 46 11.55 10.21 13.65
N ASN A 47 12.64 10.95 13.43
CA ASN A 47 12.58 12.29 12.86
C ASN A 47 12.02 12.27 11.41
N PHE A 48 12.37 11.26 10.61
CA PHE A 48 11.86 11.11 9.25
C PHE A 48 10.35 10.77 9.25
N ILE A 49 9.91 9.92 10.17
CA ILE A 49 8.48 9.61 10.33
C ILE A 49 7.69 10.88 10.71
N GLN A 50 8.19 11.67 11.68
CA GLN A 50 7.55 12.93 12.08
C GLN A 50 7.52 13.95 10.93
N LYS A 51 8.60 14.07 10.16
CA LYS A 51 8.63 14.92 8.95
C LYS A 51 7.65 14.43 7.89
N ALA A 52 7.50 13.11 7.72
CA ALA A 52 6.52 12.54 6.80
C ALA A 52 5.10 12.96 7.19
N ILE A 53 4.72 12.78 8.45
CA ILE A 53 3.40 13.15 8.96
C ILE A 53 3.13 14.65 8.76
N LYS A 54 4.08 15.50 9.17
CA LYS A 54 3.95 16.96 9.03
C LYS A 54 3.75 17.40 7.59
N LEU A 55 4.57 16.89 6.67
CA LEU A 55 4.52 17.29 5.26
C LEU A 55 3.29 16.69 4.56
N HIS A 56 2.91 15.45 4.90
CA HIS A 56 1.69 14.82 4.43
C HIS A 56 0.47 15.65 4.83
N THR A 57 0.37 16.01 6.11
CA THR A 57 -0.74 16.82 6.62
C THR A 57 -0.82 18.18 5.92
N ALA A 58 0.32 18.83 5.69
CA ALA A 58 0.36 20.10 4.96
C ALA A 58 -0.09 19.95 3.49
N ALA A 59 0.20 18.81 2.85
CA ALA A 59 -0.15 18.58 1.45
C ALA A 59 -1.60 18.11 1.24
N THR A 60 -2.18 17.37 2.19
CA THR A 60 -3.50 16.71 2.04
C THR A 60 -4.60 17.32 2.91
N GLY A 61 -4.24 18.15 3.90
CA GLY A 61 -5.16 18.72 4.87
C GLY A 61 -5.44 17.81 6.09
N SER A 62 -4.99 16.55 6.10
CA SER A 62 -5.22 15.60 7.20
C SER A 62 -3.99 14.74 7.49
N LYS A 63 -3.90 14.20 8.72
CA LYS A 63 -2.89 13.19 9.05
C LYS A 63 -3.19 11.91 8.26
N PRO A 64 -2.14 11.16 7.84
CA PRO A 64 -2.36 9.86 7.21
C PRO A 64 -2.92 8.85 8.22
N SER A 65 -3.94 8.09 7.83
CA SER A 65 -4.47 6.99 8.64
C SER A 65 -3.67 5.70 8.49
N GLY A 66 -3.08 5.46 7.33
CA GLY A 66 -2.26 4.28 7.05
C GLY A 66 -0.78 4.58 6.86
N TRP A 67 0.05 3.59 7.18
CA TRP A 67 1.51 3.65 7.00
C TRP A 67 2.03 2.43 6.25
N TYR A 68 2.84 2.68 5.23
CA TYR A 68 3.66 1.68 4.52
C TYR A 68 4.95 2.33 4.04
N LEU A 69 6.11 1.81 4.44
CA LEU A 69 7.41 2.33 4.00
C LEU A 69 8.05 1.45 2.91
N GLY A 70 7.89 0.14 3.01
CA GLY A 70 8.43 -0.85 2.08
C GLY A 70 9.95 -1.06 2.16
N ARG A 71 10.67 -0.15 2.81
CA ARG A 71 12.12 -0.21 3.06
C ARG A 71 12.41 0.07 4.52
N CYS A 72 11.68 -0.63 5.37
CA CYS A 72 11.69 -0.45 6.81
C CYS A 72 12.97 -0.99 7.46
N THR A 73 13.24 -0.52 8.69
CA THR A 73 14.20 -1.12 9.60
C THR A 73 13.47 -1.98 10.62
N GLU A 74 14.21 -2.70 11.45
CA GLU A 74 13.67 -3.40 12.63
C GLU A 74 12.90 -2.49 13.60
N ASN A 75 13.16 -1.17 13.57
CA ASN A 75 12.53 -0.19 14.44
C ASN A 75 11.26 0.44 13.87
N THR A 76 11.01 0.34 12.56
CA THR A 76 9.95 1.10 11.86
C THR A 76 8.57 0.85 12.47
N VAL A 77 8.14 -0.40 12.57
CA VAL A 77 6.82 -0.75 13.11
C VAL A 77 6.64 -0.26 14.54
N SER A 78 7.67 -0.47 15.39
CA SER A 78 7.65 0.02 16.79
C SER A 78 7.55 1.54 16.85
N LEU A 79 8.35 2.27 16.07
CA LEU A 79 8.36 3.73 16.04
C LEU A 79 7.03 4.32 15.56
N VAL A 80 6.44 3.73 14.51
CA VAL A 80 5.15 4.16 13.94
C VAL A 80 4.03 3.90 14.94
N SER A 81 3.99 2.70 15.53
CA SER A 81 3.01 2.32 16.53
C SER A 81 3.10 3.17 17.82
N GLU A 82 4.30 3.52 18.28
CA GLU A 82 4.52 4.39 19.45
C GLU A 82 3.93 5.81 19.27
N LEU A 83 3.81 6.29 18.02
CA LEU A 83 3.21 7.59 17.73
C LEU A 83 1.69 7.60 17.90
N GLY A 84 1.02 6.45 17.76
CA GLY A 84 -0.40 6.27 18.02
C GLY A 84 -1.33 7.12 17.15
N CYS A 85 -0.90 7.49 15.94
CA CYS A 85 -1.67 8.33 15.03
C CYS A 85 -2.07 7.63 13.74
N PHE A 86 -1.76 6.35 13.60
CA PHE A 86 -2.09 5.54 12.44
C PHE A 86 -3.12 4.47 12.83
N ASP A 87 -4.14 4.31 12.01
CA ASP A 87 -5.15 3.27 12.18
C ASP A 87 -4.57 1.90 11.82
N TYR A 88 -3.68 1.85 10.82
CA TYR A 88 -3.01 0.62 10.41
C TYR A 88 -1.59 0.83 9.90
N ILE A 89 -0.81 -0.27 9.92
CA ILE A 89 0.55 -0.37 9.37
C ILE A 89 0.58 -1.56 8.40
N SER A 90 1.15 -1.36 7.20
CA SER A 90 1.29 -2.40 6.17
C SER A 90 2.72 -2.89 5.95
N ASP A 91 3.69 -2.48 6.77
CA ASP A 91 5.07 -2.98 6.72
C ASP A 91 5.20 -4.37 7.37
N ALA A 92 4.42 -5.34 6.88
CA ALA A 92 4.47 -6.72 7.30
C ALA A 92 4.22 -7.64 6.09
N TYR A 93 4.95 -8.76 6.03
CA TYR A 93 4.93 -9.73 4.93
C TYR A 93 4.82 -11.17 5.44
N ASN A 94 4.38 -11.35 6.67
CA ASN A 94 4.39 -12.61 7.40
C ASN A 94 3.01 -13.28 7.46
N ASP A 95 1.98 -12.64 6.93
CA ASP A 95 0.62 -13.16 6.87
C ASP A 95 -0.13 -12.56 5.67
N ASP A 96 -1.23 -13.18 5.26
CA ASP A 96 -2.14 -12.69 4.21
C ASP A 96 -3.39 -12.02 4.80
N LEU A 97 -3.65 -12.17 6.09
CA LEU A 97 -4.80 -11.60 6.78
C LEU A 97 -4.39 -10.51 7.77
N PRO A 98 -5.24 -9.48 7.97
CA PRO A 98 -5.02 -8.48 9.00
C PRO A 98 -5.00 -9.09 10.39
N TYR A 99 -4.13 -8.56 11.26
CA TYR A 99 -4.02 -8.99 12.66
C TYR A 99 -3.64 -7.84 13.58
N TRP A 100 -3.87 -8.01 14.85
CA TRP A 100 -3.55 -7.03 15.87
C TRP A 100 -2.24 -7.37 16.58
N ILE A 101 -1.39 -6.35 16.77
CA ILE A 101 -0.24 -6.45 17.64
C ILE A 101 -0.44 -5.55 18.87
N LYS A 102 0.10 -5.98 20.01
CA LYS A 102 0.15 -5.13 21.22
C LYS A 102 1.36 -4.19 21.09
N SER A 103 1.09 -2.90 21.16
CA SER A 103 2.10 -1.86 21.33
C SER A 103 2.18 -1.44 22.79
N LYS A 104 3.21 -0.70 23.16
CA LYS A 104 3.38 -0.20 24.55
C LYS A 104 2.20 0.66 25.03
N LYS A 105 1.48 1.31 24.13
CA LYS A 105 0.40 2.23 24.46
C LYS A 105 -0.97 1.75 24.00
N ASN A 106 -1.05 1.11 22.84
CA ASN A 106 -2.32 0.74 22.20
C ASN A 106 -2.15 -0.56 21.41
N SER A 107 -3.27 -1.17 21.02
CA SER A 107 -3.25 -2.20 19.97
C SER A 107 -3.09 -1.53 18.61
N GLN A 108 -2.28 -2.10 17.74
CA GLN A 108 -2.03 -1.61 16.38
C GLN A 108 -2.50 -2.64 15.36
N LEU A 109 -3.35 -2.23 14.43
CA LEU A 109 -3.76 -3.08 13.32
C LEU A 109 -2.61 -3.19 12.31
N ILE A 110 -2.28 -4.41 11.95
CA ILE A 110 -1.39 -4.75 10.85
C ILE A 110 -2.25 -5.25 9.69
N ILE A 111 -2.07 -4.65 8.53
CA ILE A 111 -2.65 -5.10 7.26
C ILE A 111 -1.46 -5.51 6.38
N PRO A 112 -1.13 -6.80 6.30
CA PRO A 112 0.04 -7.26 5.56
C PRO A 112 -0.02 -6.84 4.10
N TYR A 113 1.16 -6.56 3.54
CA TYR A 113 1.33 -6.22 2.13
C TYR A 113 1.85 -7.43 1.38
N THR A 114 1.22 -7.80 0.27
CA THR A 114 1.72 -8.86 -0.59
C THR A 114 2.45 -8.30 -1.80
N LEU A 115 3.57 -8.93 -2.16
CA LEU A 115 4.33 -8.65 -3.38
C LEU A 115 3.88 -9.52 -4.57
N ASP A 116 2.99 -10.46 -4.31
CA ASP A 116 2.55 -11.43 -5.29
C ASP A 116 1.72 -10.79 -6.42
N ALA A 117 0.60 -10.17 -6.09
CA ALA A 117 -0.26 -9.46 -7.03
C ALA A 117 0.23 -8.01 -7.25
N ASN A 118 1.41 -7.85 -7.85
CA ASN A 118 2.07 -6.54 -7.96
C ASN A 118 2.54 -6.28 -9.39
N ASP A 119 2.24 -5.09 -9.91
CA ASP A 119 2.62 -4.68 -11.26
C ASP A 119 4.14 -4.46 -11.44
N MET A 120 4.92 -4.44 -10.35
CA MET A 120 6.39 -4.44 -10.44
C MET A 120 6.92 -5.64 -11.22
N ARG A 121 6.18 -6.74 -11.28
CA ARG A 121 6.54 -7.90 -12.09
C ARG A 121 6.59 -7.62 -13.61
N PHE A 122 6.04 -6.51 -14.10
CA PHE A 122 6.31 -6.04 -15.46
C PHE A 122 7.74 -5.52 -15.66
N ALA A 123 8.46 -5.23 -14.61
CA ALA A 123 9.82 -4.69 -14.65
C ALA A 123 10.88 -5.67 -14.12
N THR A 124 10.50 -6.92 -13.87
CA THR A 124 11.41 -7.97 -13.39
C THR A 124 11.62 -9.05 -14.44
N THR A 125 12.77 -9.70 -14.38
CA THR A 125 13.01 -10.92 -15.17
C THR A 125 11.97 -11.98 -14.81
N GLN A 126 11.45 -12.72 -15.78
CA GLN A 126 10.38 -13.72 -15.60
C GLN A 126 9.07 -13.14 -15.02
N GLY A 127 8.82 -11.86 -15.24
CA GLY A 127 7.59 -11.20 -14.84
C GLY A 127 6.52 -11.24 -15.93
N PHE A 128 5.60 -10.28 -15.89
CA PHE A 128 4.53 -10.19 -16.89
C PHE A 128 5.02 -9.49 -18.16
N ASN A 129 4.75 -10.09 -19.32
CA ASN A 129 5.08 -9.54 -20.64
C ASN A 129 3.86 -8.91 -21.33
N SER A 130 2.63 -9.25 -20.92
CA SER A 130 1.40 -8.72 -21.50
C SER A 130 0.38 -8.37 -20.39
N TRP A 131 -0.58 -7.51 -20.74
CA TRP A 131 -1.67 -7.20 -19.83
C TRP A 131 -2.53 -8.42 -19.49
N SER A 132 -2.69 -9.36 -20.43
CA SER A 132 -3.49 -10.57 -20.21
C SER A 132 -2.86 -11.48 -19.17
N GLN A 133 -1.53 -11.65 -19.17
CA GLN A 133 -0.85 -12.42 -18.13
C GLN A 133 -1.10 -11.83 -16.73
N PHE A 134 -1.07 -10.51 -16.59
CA PHE A 134 -1.37 -9.87 -15.31
C PHE A 134 -2.86 -10.03 -14.94
N TYR A 135 -3.77 -9.83 -15.88
CA TYR A 135 -5.18 -10.05 -15.67
C TYR A 135 -5.49 -11.49 -15.25
N ASP A 136 -4.97 -12.48 -15.97
CA ASP A 136 -5.19 -13.91 -15.68
C ASP A 136 -4.66 -14.28 -14.29
N TYR A 137 -3.52 -13.72 -13.92
CA TYR A 137 -2.94 -13.91 -12.59
C TYR A 137 -3.83 -13.32 -11.49
N LEU A 138 -4.30 -12.08 -11.64
CA LEU A 138 -5.20 -11.43 -10.69
C LEU A 138 -6.53 -12.17 -10.59
N LYS A 139 -7.08 -12.57 -11.73
CA LYS A 139 -8.34 -13.33 -11.80
C LYS A 139 -8.21 -14.68 -11.11
N GLY A 140 -7.16 -15.46 -11.41
CA GLY A 140 -6.93 -16.75 -10.77
C GLY A 140 -6.77 -16.64 -9.26
N THR A 141 -6.00 -15.64 -8.79
CA THR A 141 -5.86 -15.35 -7.35
C THR A 141 -7.22 -15.03 -6.73
N PHE A 142 -7.98 -14.13 -7.34
CA PHE A 142 -9.31 -13.76 -6.85
C PHE A 142 -10.26 -14.95 -6.77
N ASP A 143 -10.31 -15.78 -7.82
CA ASP A 143 -11.22 -16.93 -7.89
C ASP A 143 -10.98 -17.93 -6.75
N ILE A 144 -9.71 -18.23 -6.46
CA ILE A 144 -9.34 -19.12 -5.35
C ILE A 144 -9.78 -18.52 -4.01
N LEU A 145 -9.37 -17.29 -3.73
CA LEU A 145 -9.67 -16.62 -2.46
C LEU A 145 -11.19 -16.40 -2.28
N TYR A 146 -11.90 -16.08 -3.34
CA TYR A 146 -13.35 -15.94 -3.31
C TYR A 146 -14.06 -17.26 -3.00
N ASN A 147 -13.62 -18.37 -3.58
CA ASN A 147 -14.17 -19.70 -3.29
C ASN A 147 -13.85 -20.15 -1.86
N GLU A 148 -12.65 -19.86 -1.35
CA GLU A 148 -12.32 -20.11 0.05
C GLU A 148 -13.21 -19.31 1.00
N GLY A 149 -13.45 -18.04 0.67
CA GLY A 149 -14.37 -17.19 1.43
C GLY A 149 -15.81 -17.74 1.47
N LYS A 150 -16.31 -18.26 0.32
CA LYS A 150 -17.62 -18.94 0.28
C LYS A 150 -17.72 -20.19 1.15
N GLN A 151 -16.59 -20.84 1.39
CA GLN A 151 -16.50 -22.01 2.28
C GLN A 151 -16.36 -21.64 3.77
N GLY A 152 -16.49 -20.34 4.11
CA GLY A 152 -16.38 -19.86 5.49
C GLY A 152 -14.97 -19.45 5.92
N ASN A 153 -14.02 -19.43 4.99
CA ASN A 153 -12.63 -19.01 5.23
C ASN A 153 -12.38 -17.63 4.56
N PRO A 154 -12.77 -16.52 5.18
CA PRO A 154 -12.62 -15.19 4.59
C PRO A 154 -11.15 -14.90 4.30
N LYS A 155 -10.90 -14.28 3.14
CA LYS A 155 -9.56 -13.94 2.65
C LYS A 155 -9.47 -12.46 2.29
N MET A 156 -8.26 -11.96 2.24
CA MET A 156 -7.94 -10.62 1.74
C MET A 156 -7.02 -10.76 0.52
N MET A 157 -7.22 -9.88 -0.46
CA MET A 157 -6.33 -9.73 -1.61
C MET A 157 -5.90 -8.28 -1.69
N SER A 158 -4.60 -8.02 -1.74
CA SER A 158 -4.05 -6.71 -2.06
C SER A 158 -3.41 -6.73 -3.45
N ILE A 159 -3.57 -5.65 -4.21
CA ILE A 159 -2.99 -5.50 -5.55
C ILE A 159 -2.11 -4.25 -5.52
N GLY A 160 -0.81 -4.46 -5.66
CA GLY A 160 0.17 -3.36 -5.71
C GLY A 160 0.24 -2.76 -7.11
N LEU A 161 -0.02 -1.45 -7.22
CA LEU A 161 0.01 -0.74 -8.50
C LEU A 161 0.93 0.48 -8.42
N HIS A 162 1.66 0.71 -9.50
CA HIS A 162 2.52 1.88 -9.69
C HIS A 162 2.08 2.63 -10.94
N CYS A 163 1.81 3.93 -10.82
CA CYS A 163 1.35 4.75 -11.95
C CYS A 163 2.31 4.69 -13.16
N ARG A 164 3.61 4.54 -12.94
CA ARG A 164 4.61 4.39 -14.01
C ARG A 164 4.57 3.01 -14.71
N LEU A 165 3.94 2.01 -14.11
CA LEU A 165 3.82 0.65 -14.64
C LEU A 165 2.40 0.38 -15.14
N ALA A 166 1.44 0.12 -14.25
CA ALA A 166 0.06 -0.16 -14.63
C ALA A 166 -0.64 1.04 -15.31
N GLY A 167 -0.18 2.27 -15.06
CA GLY A 167 -0.70 3.48 -15.73
C GLY A 167 -0.37 3.58 -17.22
N ARG A 168 0.44 2.69 -17.78
CA ARG A 168 0.67 2.63 -19.24
C ARG A 168 -0.54 2.04 -19.94
N PRO A 169 -1.00 2.61 -21.09
CA PRO A 169 -2.24 2.20 -21.76
C PRO A 169 -2.36 0.70 -21.97
N GLY A 170 -1.30 0.07 -22.50
CA GLY A 170 -1.28 -1.37 -22.75
C GLY A 170 -1.36 -2.24 -21.50
N ARG A 171 -0.97 -1.74 -20.31
CA ARG A 171 -1.03 -2.47 -19.03
C ARG A 171 -2.29 -2.14 -18.25
N MET A 172 -2.79 -0.90 -18.35
CA MET A 172 -4.02 -0.46 -17.68
C MET A 172 -5.23 -1.33 -18.03
N LYS A 173 -5.25 -1.91 -19.23
CA LYS A 173 -6.31 -2.83 -19.66
C LYS A 173 -6.50 -4.00 -18.68
N ALA A 174 -5.43 -4.53 -18.10
CA ALA A 174 -5.53 -5.60 -17.10
C ALA A 174 -6.39 -5.18 -15.90
N ILE A 175 -6.17 -3.99 -15.39
CA ILE A 175 -6.89 -3.46 -14.23
C ILE A 175 -8.36 -3.17 -14.58
N GLN A 176 -8.60 -2.60 -15.76
CA GLN A 176 -9.97 -2.33 -16.22
C GLN A 176 -10.79 -3.62 -16.34
N GLU A 177 -10.23 -4.66 -16.95
CA GLU A 177 -10.89 -5.95 -17.10
C GLU A 177 -11.07 -6.66 -15.75
N PHE A 178 -10.05 -6.60 -14.88
CA PHE A 178 -10.14 -7.18 -13.55
C PHE A 178 -11.22 -6.52 -12.68
N VAL A 179 -11.31 -5.19 -12.68
CA VAL A 179 -12.36 -4.46 -11.94
C VAL A 179 -13.75 -4.81 -12.47
N LYS A 180 -13.91 -4.94 -13.79
CA LYS A 180 -15.18 -5.40 -14.38
C LYS A 180 -15.54 -6.82 -13.93
N TYR A 181 -14.52 -7.70 -13.92
CA TYR A 181 -14.70 -9.09 -13.49
C TYR A 181 -15.18 -9.17 -12.03
N VAL A 182 -14.47 -8.52 -11.12
CA VAL A 182 -14.78 -8.55 -9.68
C VAL A 182 -16.18 -7.97 -9.38
N LYS A 183 -16.59 -6.91 -10.10
CA LYS A 183 -17.92 -6.30 -9.91
C LYS A 183 -19.09 -7.26 -10.16
N ASN A 184 -18.88 -8.35 -10.87
CA ASN A 184 -19.91 -9.37 -11.13
C ASN A 184 -20.03 -10.42 -10.01
N HIS A 185 -19.21 -10.30 -8.97
CA HIS A 185 -19.23 -11.18 -7.80
C HIS A 185 -19.90 -10.46 -6.61
N LYS A 186 -20.68 -11.20 -5.83
CA LYS A 186 -21.42 -10.70 -4.65
C LYS A 186 -20.69 -11.11 -3.38
#